data_1a3597d9f5887bf0682ac0b755232d5c
#
_entry.id   1a3597d9f5887bf0682ac0b755232d5c
#
_cell.length_a   1.000
_cell.length_b   1.000
_cell.length_c   1.000
_cell.angle_alpha   90.00
_cell.angle_beta   90.00
_cell.angle_gamma   90.00
#
_symmetry.space_group_name_H-M   'P 1'
#
loop_
_entity.id
_entity.type
_entity.pdbx_description
1 polymer ?
#
loop_
_entity_poly.entity_id
_entity_poly.type
_entity_poly.pdbx_seq_one_letter_code
_entity_poly.pdbx_strand_id
1 'polypeptide(L)'
;MGLDLVELWNNMSIIVKVITVLMIGMSVFMFYVIAERLLTFRAASDQSIRYVQALGEYLRQHKVTEALNSARGMNKSPVAKVMESGLTALLQGREALKTEGPDDVGDFDLVDSVNRALERVKERETSNLRKGLAYLGTTASATPFIGLLGTVVGILGTFQLLKGGSVTINEIGPKISEALVSTALGLAVAIIAAMSFNFFTSRVEQFVIDMNDVSSEFIDYVLREGRS
;
A
#
# COMPACT_ATOMS: atom_id res chain seq x y z
N MET A 1 -24.69 17.12 -28.28
CA MET A 1 -23.98 18.06 -27.41
C MET A 1 -22.60 17.50 -27.18
N GLY A 2 -21.62 17.89 -27.97
CA GLY A 2 -20.21 17.53 -27.72
C GLY A 2 -19.64 18.57 -26.79
N LEU A 3 -19.17 18.15 -25.60
CA LEU A 3 -18.35 19.03 -24.77
C LEU A 3 -17.02 19.22 -25.52
N ASP A 4 -16.80 20.38 -26.11
CA ASP A 4 -15.51 20.70 -26.70
C ASP A 4 -14.52 21.02 -25.56
N LEU A 5 -13.68 20.02 -25.21
CA LEU A 5 -12.72 20.12 -24.13
C LEU A 5 -11.69 21.22 -24.37
N VAL A 6 -11.40 21.55 -25.64
CA VAL A 6 -10.43 22.60 -26.00
C VAL A 6 -11.05 23.96 -25.75
N GLU A 7 -12.28 24.14 -26.14
CA GLU A 7 -13.04 25.39 -25.91
C GLU A 7 -13.24 25.61 -24.40
N LEU A 8 -13.61 24.56 -23.65
CA LEU A 8 -13.69 24.57 -22.18
C LEU A 8 -12.36 25.01 -21.56
N TRP A 9 -11.26 24.39 -21.96
CA TRP A 9 -9.94 24.74 -21.44
C TRP A 9 -9.55 26.20 -21.71
N ASN A 10 -9.82 26.69 -22.91
CA ASN A 10 -9.47 28.08 -23.28
C ASN A 10 -10.26 29.12 -22.47
N ASN A 11 -11.51 28.83 -22.17
CA ASN A 11 -12.41 29.71 -21.43
C ASN A 11 -12.21 29.67 -19.90
N MET A 12 -11.48 28.65 -19.38
CA MET A 12 -11.22 28.51 -17.95
C MET A 12 -10.44 29.68 -17.36
N SER A 13 -10.86 30.12 -16.16
CA SER A 13 -10.11 31.09 -15.38
C SER A 13 -8.75 30.49 -14.95
N ILE A 14 -7.74 31.34 -14.75
CA ILE A 14 -6.40 30.88 -14.38
C ILE A 14 -6.44 30.00 -13.12
N ILE A 15 -7.25 30.35 -12.13
CA ILE A 15 -7.36 29.61 -10.86
C ILE A 15 -7.94 28.21 -11.11
N VAL A 16 -9.02 28.10 -11.92
CA VAL A 16 -9.62 26.80 -12.25
C VAL A 16 -8.67 25.96 -13.09
N LYS A 17 -7.88 26.56 -14.02
CA LYS A 17 -6.80 25.86 -14.74
C LYS A 17 -5.78 25.24 -13.79
N VAL A 18 -5.31 26.00 -12.80
CA VAL A 18 -4.35 25.51 -11.80
C VAL A 18 -4.93 24.35 -11.02
N ILE A 19 -6.18 24.43 -10.56
CA ILE A 19 -6.88 23.37 -9.86
C ILE A 19 -6.99 22.10 -10.74
N THR A 20 -7.37 22.27 -12.00
CA THR A 20 -7.51 21.16 -12.96
C THR A 20 -6.16 20.49 -13.24
N VAL A 21 -5.09 21.25 -13.45
CA VAL A 21 -3.73 20.72 -13.64
C VAL A 21 -3.27 19.96 -12.40
N LEU A 22 -3.52 20.50 -11.21
CA LEU A 22 -3.21 19.82 -9.95
C LEU A 22 -3.93 18.45 -9.87
N MET A 23 -5.23 18.40 -10.16
CA MET A 23 -6.01 17.15 -10.13
C MET A 23 -5.52 16.14 -11.19
N ILE A 24 -5.15 16.61 -12.38
CA ILE A 24 -4.55 15.74 -13.42
C ILE A 24 -3.22 15.17 -12.92
N GLY A 25 -2.35 15.99 -12.33
CA GLY A 25 -1.09 15.54 -11.75
C GLY A 25 -1.30 14.49 -10.65
N MET A 26 -2.25 14.74 -9.74
CA MET A 26 -2.63 13.77 -8.71
C MET A 26 -3.17 12.46 -9.32
N SER A 27 -3.98 12.55 -10.37
CA SER A 27 -4.53 11.39 -11.07
C SER A 27 -3.41 10.55 -11.74
N VAL A 28 -2.49 11.17 -12.45
CA VAL A 28 -1.35 10.48 -13.09
C VAL A 28 -0.51 9.74 -12.05
N PHE A 29 -0.18 10.41 -10.94
CA PHE A 29 0.58 9.77 -9.86
C PHE A 29 -0.21 8.66 -9.17
N MET A 30 -1.52 8.81 -9.00
CA MET A 30 -2.43 7.76 -8.51
C MET A 30 -2.35 6.50 -9.38
N PHE A 31 -2.45 6.64 -10.71
CA PHE A 31 -2.34 5.49 -11.62
C PHE A 31 -0.97 4.83 -11.58
N TYR A 32 0.10 5.62 -11.44
CA TYR A 32 1.44 5.08 -11.22
C TYR A 32 1.51 4.22 -9.95
N VAL A 33 0.99 4.73 -8.82
CA VAL A 33 0.96 3.99 -7.55
C VAL A 33 0.12 2.70 -7.68
N ILE A 34 -1.04 2.77 -8.33
CA ILE A 34 -1.89 1.60 -8.56
C ILE A 34 -1.14 0.52 -9.36
N ALA A 35 -0.50 0.90 -10.46
CA ALA A 35 0.23 -0.03 -11.31
C ALA A 35 1.42 -0.67 -10.56
N GLU A 36 2.20 0.13 -9.85
CA GLU A 36 3.33 -0.32 -9.05
C GLU A 36 2.88 -1.30 -7.95
N ARG A 37 1.80 -0.97 -7.24
CA ARG A 37 1.25 -1.84 -6.19
C ARG A 37 0.72 -3.16 -6.75
N LEU A 38 -0.01 -3.13 -7.86
CA LEU A 38 -0.49 -4.36 -8.52
C LEU A 38 0.66 -5.32 -8.87
N LEU A 39 1.74 -4.80 -9.44
CA LEU A 39 2.90 -5.61 -9.78
C LEU A 39 3.60 -6.16 -8.52
N THR A 40 3.77 -5.32 -7.50
CA THR A 40 4.40 -5.71 -6.24
C THR A 40 3.60 -6.80 -5.53
N PHE A 41 2.28 -6.64 -5.38
CA PHE A 41 1.45 -7.63 -4.70
C PHE A 41 1.32 -8.95 -5.47
N ARG A 42 1.27 -8.90 -6.81
CA ARG A 42 1.30 -10.14 -7.62
C ARG A 42 2.58 -10.92 -7.39
N ALA A 43 3.73 -10.25 -7.46
CA ALA A 43 5.02 -10.89 -7.24
C ALA A 43 5.19 -11.39 -5.80
N ALA A 44 4.72 -10.64 -4.81
CA ALA A 44 4.72 -11.02 -3.40
C ALA A 44 3.86 -12.27 -3.17
N SER A 45 2.64 -12.31 -3.70
CA SER A 45 1.72 -13.45 -3.57
C SER A 45 2.28 -14.72 -4.21
N ASP A 46 2.77 -14.63 -5.45
CA ASP A 46 3.32 -15.78 -6.17
C ASP A 46 4.52 -16.40 -5.43
N GLN A 47 5.46 -15.56 -4.96
CA GLN A 47 6.60 -16.05 -4.20
C GLN A 47 6.19 -16.57 -2.82
N SER A 48 5.21 -15.96 -2.13
CA SER A 48 4.75 -16.42 -0.82
C SER A 48 4.12 -17.80 -0.89
N ILE A 49 3.25 -18.05 -1.88
CA ILE A 49 2.61 -19.36 -2.07
C ILE A 49 3.67 -20.44 -2.29
N ARG A 50 4.62 -20.19 -3.20
CA ARG A 50 5.71 -21.15 -3.48
C ARG A 50 6.56 -21.42 -2.25
N TYR A 51 6.87 -20.38 -1.47
CA TYR A 51 7.69 -20.53 -0.28
C TYR A 51 6.99 -21.35 0.80
N VAL A 52 5.72 -21.05 1.10
CA VAL A 52 4.96 -21.77 2.14
C VAL A 52 4.85 -23.26 1.82
N GLN A 53 4.61 -23.61 0.55
CA GLN A 53 4.59 -25.01 0.11
C GLN A 53 5.95 -25.71 0.33
N ALA A 54 7.05 -25.04 -0.01
CA ALA A 54 8.40 -25.59 0.20
C ALA A 54 8.78 -25.68 1.68
N LEU A 55 8.40 -24.67 2.47
CA LEU A 55 8.70 -24.58 3.90
C LEU A 55 8.15 -25.79 4.66
N GLY A 56 6.89 -26.17 4.44
CA GLY A 56 6.28 -27.32 5.09
C GLY A 56 7.04 -28.61 4.85
N GLU A 57 7.58 -28.81 3.65
CA GLU A 57 8.40 -29.97 3.31
C GLU A 57 9.76 -29.91 4.00
N TYR A 58 10.45 -28.77 4.01
CA TYR A 58 11.74 -28.60 4.68
C TYR A 58 11.65 -28.81 6.19
N LEU A 59 10.61 -28.29 6.85
CA LEU A 59 10.42 -28.45 8.28
C LEU A 59 10.14 -29.91 8.68
N ARG A 60 9.34 -30.64 7.88
CA ARG A 60 9.11 -32.09 8.09
C ARG A 60 10.38 -32.92 7.99
N GLN A 61 11.31 -32.53 7.12
CA GLN A 61 12.59 -33.20 6.91
C GLN A 61 13.70 -32.67 7.83
N HIS A 62 13.43 -31.76 8.77
CA HIS A 62 14.40 -31.08 9.63
C HIS A 62 15.51 -30.33 8.85
N LYS A 63 15.24 -29.91 7.61
CA LYS A 63 16.18 -29.20 6.72
C LYS A 63 16.10 -27.69 6.90
N VAL A 64 16.42 -27.21 8.10
CA VAL A 64 16.31 -25.78 8.46
C VAL A 64 17.19 -24.89 7.57
N THR A 65 18.40 -25.36 7.22
CA THR A 65 19.33 -24.60 6.38
C THR A 65 18.83 -24.44 4.94
N GLU A 66 18.20 -25.48 4.38
CA GLU A 66 17.60 -25.43 3.04
C GLU A 66 16.38 -24.51 3.03
N ALA A 67 15.56 -24.55 4.10
CA ALA A 67 14.45 -23.62 4.28
C ALA A 67 14.93 -22.16 4.29
N LEU A 68 16.03 -21.86 4.99
CA LEU A 68 16.65 -20.53 5.04
C LEU A 68 17.17 -20.10 3.66
N ASN A 69 17.87 -20.99 2.95
CA ASN A 69 18.39 -20.67 1.62
C ASN A 69 17.24 -20.43 0.60
N SER A 70 16.17 -21.19 0.70
CA SER A 70 14.95 -20.97 -0.10
C SER A 70 14.31 -19.62 0.20
N ALA A 71 14.23 -19.22 1.48
CA ALA A 71 13.70 -17.91 1.89
C ALA A 71 14.49 -16.75 1.27
N ARG A 72 15.82 -16.82 1.30
CA ARG A 72 16.73 -15.81 0.70
C ARG A 72 16.55 -15.66 -0.80
N GLY A 73 16.17 -16.73 -1.50
CA GLY A 73 15.86 -16.70 -2.94
C GLY A 73 14.55 -15.96 -3.28
N MET A 74 13.64 -15.79 -2.31
CA MET A 74 12.29 -15.23 -2.51
C MET A 74 12.13 -13.83 -1.93
N ASN A 75 12.96 -12.90 -2.37
CA ASN A 75 13.11 -11.55 -1.82
C ASN A 75 11.88 -10.63 -1.96
N LYS A 76 10.90 -11.00 -2.79
CA LYS A 76 9.64 -10.25 -2.91
C LYS A 76 8.54 -10.79 -2.00
N SER A 77 8.71 -11.97 -1.41
CA SER A 77 7.75 -12.56 -0.49
C SER A 77 7.93 -11.98 0.93
N PRO A 78 6.92 -11.31 1.50
CA PRO A 78 6.94 -10.87 2.89
C PRO A 78 7.01 -12.05 3.86
N VAL A 79 6.32 -13.16 3.56
CA VAL A 79 6.33 -14.38 4.36
C VAL A 79 7.73 -15.00 4.40
N ALA A 80 8.42 -15.07 3.25
CA ALA A 80 9.78 -15.62 3.19
C ALA A 80 10.77 -14.77 4.00
N LYS A 81 10.66 -13.44 3.96
CA LYS A 81 11.51 -12.54 4.75
C LYS A 81 11.29 -12.69 6.26
N VAL A 82 10.05 -12.84 6.70
CA VAL A 82 9.72 -13.10 8.10
C VAL A 82 10.37 -14.42 8.53
N MET A 83 10.19 -15.48 7.74
CA MET A 83 10.76 -16.78 8.00
C MET A 83 12.29 -16.79 7.93
N GLU A 84 12.91 -16.04 7.01
CA GLU A 84 14.37 -15.86 6.98
C GLU A 84 14.90 -15.35 8.33
N SER A 85 14.22 -14.38 8.94
CA SER A 85 14.59 -13.85 10.25
C SER A 85 14.43 -14.88 11.36
N GLY A 86 13.31 -15.61 11.40
CA GLY A 86 13.06 -16.64 12.41
C GLY A 86 14.01 -17.82 12.29
N LEU A 87 14.24 -18.33 11.06
CA LEU A 87 15.19 -19.43 10.81
C LEU A 87 16.63 -19.02 11.15
N THR A 88 17.01 -17.78 10.85
CA THR A 88 18.34 -17.25 11.22
C THR A 88 18.49 -17.18 12.74
N ALA A 89 17.49 -16.66 13.45
CA ALA A 89 17.50 -16.59 14.91
C ALA A 89 17.57 -17.99 15.55
N LEU A 90 16.84 -18.97 14.99
CA LEU A 90 16.88 -20.36 15.45
C LEU A 90 18.28 -20.97 15.30
N LEU A 91 18.93 -20.81 14.13
CA LEU A 91 20.25 -21.35 13.89
C LEU A 91 21.32 -20.68 14.78
N GLN A 92 21.27 -19.37 14.92
CA GLN A 92 22.20 -18.62 15.78
C GLN A 92 22.02 -18.98 17.27
N GLY A 93 20.77 -19.08 17.74
CA GLY A 93 20.48 -19.44 19.10
C GLY A 93 20.93 -20.89 19.44
N ARG A 94 20.76 -21.83 18.50
CA ARG A 94 21.29 -23.19 18.65
C ARG A 94 22.82 -23.23 18.70
N GLU A 95 23.47 -22.38 17.94
CA GLU A 95 24.94 -22.32 17.94
C GLU A 95 25.46 -21.71 19.25
N ALA A 96 24.82 -20.65 19.76
CA ALA A 96 25.14 -20.07 21.06
C ALA A 96 25.00 -21.09 22.20
N LEU A 97 23.90 -21.82 22.27
CA LEU A 97 23.65 -22.86 23.27
C LEU A 97 24.68 -24.01 23.22
N LYS A 98 25.30 -24.29 22.06
CA LYS A 98 26.35 -25.31 21.93
C LYS A 98 27.71 -24.80 22.38
N THR A 99 27.99 -23.51 22.21
CA THR A 99 29.32 -22.91 22.39
C THR A 99 29.52 -22.43 23.82
N GLU A 100 28.50 -21.86 24.46
CA GLU A 100 28.61 -21.19 25.76
C GLU A 100 28.15 -22.07 26.94
N GLY A 101 27.48 -23.19 26.69
CA GLY A 101 26.92 -24.07 27.72
C GLY A 101 25.71 -23.49 28.46
N PRO A 102 24.94 -24.34 29.17
CA PRO A 102 23.67 -23.87 29.76
C PRO A 102 23.84 -22.90 30.95
N ASP A 103 24.97 -22.88 31.61
CA ASP A 103 25.22 -22.04 32.78
C ASP A 103 25.72 -20.63 32.43
N ASP A 104 26.29 -20.42 31.25
CA ASP A 104 26.85 -19.13 30.80
C ASP A 104 25.85 -18.27 30.02
N VAL A 105 24.75 -18.83 29.51
CA VAL A 105 23.79 -18.15 28.65
C VAL A 105 22.65 -17.46 29.46
N GLY A 106 22.61 -17.67 30.79
CA GLY A 106 21.59 -17.12 31.68
C GLY A 106 20.16 -17.57 31.26
N ASP A 107 19.15 -16.70 31.40
CA ASP A 107 17.78 -16.97 31.02
C ASP A 107 17.54 -16.81 29.48
N PHE A 108 18.44 -17.32 28.63
CA PHE A 108 18.29 -17.28 27.19
C PHE A 108 17.14 -18.19 26.72
N ASP A 109 15.99 -17.59 26.43
CA ASP A 109 14.86 -18.30 25.82
C ASP A 109 14.96 -18.24 24.30
N LEU A 110 15.34 -19.38 23.69
CA LEU A 110 15.44 -19.52 22.23
C LEU A 110 14.11 -19.20 21.53
N VAL A 111 13.00 -19.65 22.11
CA VAL A 111 11.65 -19.44 21.55
C VAL A 111 11.32 -17.96 21.56
N ASP A 112 11.59 -17.27 22.66
CA ASP A 112 11.36 -15.84 22.78
C ASP A 112 12.25 -15.04 21.82
N SER A 113 13.53 -15.43 21.66
CA SER A 113 14.45 -14.82 20.69
C SER A 113 13.95 -14.96 19.25
N VAL A 114 13.49 -16.15 18.87
CA VAL A 114 12.91 -16.43 17.54
C VAL A 114 11.62 -15.61 17.35
N ASN A 115 10.74 -15.59 18.35
CA ASN A 115 9.48 -14.84 18.27
C ASN A 115 9.73 -13.33 18.08
N ARG A 116 10.64 -12.74 18.85
CA ARG A 116 11.02 -11.32 18.65
C ARG A 116 11.62 -11.04 17.27
N ALA A 117 12.36 -11.98 16.70
CA ALA A 117 12.92 -11.85 15.36
C ALA A 117 11.82 -11.85 14.29
N LEU A 118 10.84 -12.75 14.40
CA LEU A 118 9.68 -12.84 13.52
C LEU A 118 8.83 -11.56 13.60
N GLU A 119 8.44 -11.12 14.82
CA GLU A 119 7.60 -9.95 15.03
C GLU A 119 8.22 -8.67 14.45
N ARG A 120 9.49 -8.42 14.71
CA ARG A 120 10.20 -7.23 14.19
C ARG A 120 10.18 -7.16 12.66
N VAL A 121 10.39 -8.29 11.98
CA VAL A 121 10.40 -8.31 10.50
C VAL A 121 8.97 -8.26 9.96
N LYS A 122 8.00 -8.89 10.62
CA LYS A 122 6.58 -8.81 10.28
C LYS A 122 6.07 -7.37 10.31
N GLU A 123 6.37 -6.62 11.36
CA GLU A 123 6.01 -5.19 11.43
C GLU A 123 6.65 -4.39 10.30
N ARG A 124 7.92 -4.65 10.02
CA ARG A 124 8.66 -3.99 8.93
C ARG A 124 8.07 -4.29 7.56
N GLU A 125 7.77 -5.55 7.27
CA GLU A 125 7.17 -5.95 5.99
C GLU A 125 5.72 -5.44 5.86
N THR A 126 4.95 -5.41 6.95
CA THR A 126 3.63 -4.77 6.97
C THR A 126 3.73 -3.28 6.61
N SER A 127 4.68 -2.56 7.18
CA SER A 127 4.94 -1.16 6.84
C SER A 127 5.35 -1.00 5.36
N ASN A 128 6.19 -1.90 4.84
CA ASN A 128 6.61 -1.91 3.44
C ASN A 128 5.43 -2.13 2.48
N LEU A 129 4.53 -3.05 2.81
CA LEU A 129 3.32 -3.34 2.03
C LEU A 129 2.36 -2.13 1.99
N ARG A 130 2.29 -1.33 3.05
CA ARG A 130 1.44 -0.13 3.14
C ARG A 130 1.98 1.08 2.38
N LYS A 131 3.21 1.03 1.88
CA LYS A 131 3.79 2.16 1.10
C LYS A 131 2.89 2.53 -0.08
N GLY A 132 2.71 3.82 -0.30
CA GLY A 132 1.87 4.36 -1.36
C GLY A 132 0.36 4.35 -1.06
N LEU A 133 -0.14 3.52 -0.12
CA LEU A 133 -1.57 3.48 0.20
C LEU A 133 -2.05 4.80 0.83
N ALA A 134 -1.23 5.42 1.67
CA ALA A 134 -1.55 6.71 2.27
C ALA A 134 -1.84 7.78 1.20
N TYR A 135 -1.11 7.77 0.08
CA TYR A 135 -1.38 8.67 -1.04
C TYR A 135 -2.75 8.40 -1.68
N LEU A 136 -3.12 7.13 -1.89
CA LEU A 136 -4.44 6.78 -2.42
C LEU A 136 -5.56 7.23 -1.48
N GLY A 137 -5.40 7.03 -0.16
CA GLY A 137 -6.36 7.49 0.84
C GLY A 137 -6.49 9.02 0.86
N THR A 138 -5.38 9.74 0.81
CA THR A 138 -5.38 11.22 0.74
C THR A 138 -6.03 11.70 -0.55
N THR A 139 -5.72 11.10 -1.69
CA THR A 139 -6.34 11.45 -2.98
C THR A 139 -7.84 11.22 -2.94
N ALA A 140 -8.29 10.08 -2.40
CA ALA A 140 -9.71 9.76 -2.26
C ALA A 140 -10.48 10.79 -1.42
N SER A 141 -9.88 11.27 -0.35
CA SER A 141 -10.52 12.25 0.55
C SER A 141 -10.37 13.69 0.09
N ALA A 142 -9.26 14.08 -0.51
CA ALA A 142 -8.95 15.46 -0.84
C ALA A 142 -9.50 15.92 -2.20
N THR A 143 -9.49 15.04 -3.23
CA THR A 143 -9.88 15.48 -4.59
C THR A 143 -11.33 15.94 -4.75
N PRO A 144 -12.33 15.40 -4.00
CA PRO A 144 -13.68 15.97 -4.03
C PRO A 144 -13.74 17.42 -3.56
N PHE A 145 -12.97 17.74 -2.50
CA PHE A 145 -12.91 19.11 -1.97
C PHE A 145 -12.15 20.06 -2.90
N ILE A 146 -11.10 19.55 -3.56
CA ILE A 146 -10.38 20.33 -4.58
C ILE A 146 -11.29 20.62 -5.78
N GLY A 147 -12.08 19.64 -6.21
CA GLY A 147 -13.11 19.84 -7.26
C GLY A 147 -14.19 20.84 -6.83
N LEU A 148 -14.68 20.72 -5.60
CA LEU A 148 -15.65 21.67 -5.03
C LEU A 148 -15.07 23.09 -4.95
N LEU A 149 -13.80 23.23 -4.57
CA LEU A 149 -13.13 24.54 -4.60
C LEU A 149 -13.15 25.14 -6.01
N GLY A 150 -12.97 24.32 -7.05
CA GLY A 150 -13.06 24.76 -8.44
C GLY A 150 -14.45 25.31 -8.78
N THR A 151 -15.55 24.69 -8.31
CA THR A 151 -16.91 25.24 -8.51
C THR A 151 -17.11 26.52 -7.75
N VAL A 152 -16.70 26.63 -6.51
CA VAL A 152 -16.85 27.86 -5.71
C VAL A 152 -16.15 29.03 -6.38
N VAL A 153 -14.90 28.84 -6.81
CA VAL A 153 -14.13 29.88 -7.52
C VAL A 153 -14.75 30.23 -8.87
N GLY A 154 -15.21 29.25 -9.65
CA GLY A 154 -15.86 29.47 -10.93
C GLY A 154 -17.15 30.28 -10.78
N ILE A 155 -18.00 29.96 -9.80
CA ILE A 155 -19.24 30.68 -9.51
C ILE A 155 -18.94 32.09 -9.00
N LEU A 156 -17.96 32.30 -8.13
CA LEU A 156 -17.54 33.65 -7.70
C LEU A 156 -17.09 34.50 -8.89
N GLY A 157 -16.37 33.92 -9.84
CA GLY A 157 -16.01 34.63 -11.09
C GLY A 157 -17.26 35.05 -11.93
N THR A 158 -18.27 34.20 -11.93
CA THR A 158 -19.56 34.53 -12.61
C THR A 158 -20.28 35.72 -11.95
N PHE A 159 -20.31 35.78 -10.62
CA PHE A 159 -20.90 36.91 -9.88
C PHE A 159 -20.15 38.24 -10.11
N GLN A 160 -18.82 38.18 -10.33
CA GLN A 160 -18.06 39.38 -10.67
C GLN A 160 -18.45 39.96 -12.03
N LEU A 161 -18.82 39.13 -13.03
CA LEU A 161 -19.31 39.58 -14.30
C LEU A 161 -20.67 40.27 -14.18
N LEU A 162 -21.57 39.76 -13.32
CA LEU A 162 -22.91 40.35 -13.08
C LEU A 162 -22.86 41.79 -12.52
N LYS A 163 -21.78 42.16 -11.81
CA LYS A 163 -21.61 43.53 -11.30
C LYS A 163 -21.38 44.58 -12.40
N GLY A 164 -20.99 44.16 -13.60
CA GLY A 164 -20.65 45.06 -14.71
C GLY A 164 -21.82 45.49 -15.60
N GLY A 165 -23.05 45.01 -15.35
CA GLY A 165 -24.24 45.36 -16.17
C GLY A 165 -25.05 44.13 -16.62
N SER A 166 -25.85 44.26 -17.68
CA SER A 166 -26.70 43.19 -18.23
C SER A 166 -25.84 42.09 -18.86
N VAL A 167 -25.67 41.01 -18.14
CA VAL A 167 -24.95 39.81 -18.60
C VAL A 167 -25.95 38.78 -19.14
N THR A 168 -25.67 38.19 -20.26
CA THR A 168 -26.55 37.21 -20.92
C THR A 168 -26.24 35.78 -20.43
N ILE A 169 -27.23 34.88 -20.55
CA ILE A 169 -27.06 33.45 -20.26
C ILE A 169 -25.91 32.84 -21.08
N ASN A 170 -25.67 33.33 -22.28
CA ASN A 170 -24.59 32.85 -23.15
C ASN A 170 -23.19 33.16 -22.60
N GLU A 171 -23.05 34.17 -21.73
CA GLU A 171 -21.77 34.51 -21.09
C GLU A 171 -21.60 33.81 -19.76
N ILE A 172 -22.67 33.47 -19.04
CA ILE A 172 -22.65 32.81 -17.75
C ILE A 172 -22.54 31.27 -17.91
N GLY A 173 -23.27 30.72 -18.90
CA GLY A 173 -23.36 29.27 -19.13
C GLY A 173 -22.03 28.56 -19.23
N PRO A 174 -21.07 29.02 -20.05
CA PRO A 174 -19.73 28.42 -20.14
C PRO A 174 -19.00 28.38 -18.81
N LYS A 175 -19.06 29.44 -18.00
CA LYS A 175 -18.38 29.52 -16.70
C LYS A 175 -18.97 28.59 -15.65
N ILE A 176 -20.27 28.41 -15.63
CA ILE A 176 -20.92 27.42 -14.77
C ILE A 176 -20.55 26.00 -15.22
N SER A 177 -20.58 25.75 -16.53
CA SER A 177 -20.21 24.45 -17.09
C SER A 177 -18.76 24.07 -16.73
N GLU A 178 -17.82 25.00 -16.85
CA GLU A 178 -16.44 24.88 -16.46
C GLU A 178 -16.29 24.47 -14.97
N ALA A 179 -17.01 25.16 -14.10
CA ALA A 179 -17.01 24.87 -12.68
C ALA A 179 -17.52 23.45 -12.39
N LEU A 180 -18.61 23.02 -13.00
CA LEU A 180 -19.19 21.69 -12.83
C LEU A 180 -18.25 20.59 -13.31
N VAL A 181 -17.54 20.78 -14.42
CA VAL A 181 -16.55 19.82 -14.93
C VAL A 181 -15.41 19.63 -13.94
N SER A 182 -14.95 20.67 -13.27
CA SER A 182 -13.92 20.58 -12.23
C SER A 182 -14.35 19.64 -11.09
N THR A 183 -15.58 19.77 -10.59
CA THR A 183 -16.10 18.87 -9.55
C THR A 183 -16.29 17.45 -10.06
N ALA A 184 -16.81 17.26 -11.25
CA ALA A 184 -16.98 15.94 -11.85
C ALA A 184 -15.62 15.20 -11.97
N LEU A 185 -14.58 15.91 -12.39
CA LEU A 185 -13.21 15.37 -12.45
C LEU A 185 -12.70 14.98 -11.05
N GLY A 186 -12.87 15.86 -10.05
CA GLY A 186 -12.47 15.58 -8.68
C GLY A 186 -13.14 14.34 -8.09
N LEU A 187 -14.44 14.17 -8.33
CA LEU A 187 -15.21 13.00 -7.91
C LEU A 187 -14.76 11.73 -8.64
N ALA A 188 -14.51 11.79 -9.94
CA ALA A 188 -14.05 10.63 -10.71
C ALA A 188 -12.69 10.12 -10.18
N VAL A 189 -11.74 11.02 -9.94
CA VAL A 189 -10.43 10.67 -9.36
C VAL A 189 -10.59 10.09 -7.95
N ALA A 190 -11.44 10.70 -7.11
CA ALA A 190 -11.69 10.23 -5.74
C ALA A 190 -12.24 8.80 -5.70
N ILE A 191 -13.21 8.49 -6.55
CA ILE A 191 -13.84 7.16 -6.60
C ILE A 191 -12.80 6.09 -6.94
N ILE A 192 -11.98 6.31 -7.98
CA ILE A 192 -10.94 5.37 -8.38
C ILE A 192 -9.90 5.20 -7.26
N ALA A 193 -9.49 6.31 -6.63
CA ALA A 193 -8.55 6.28 -5.51
C ALA A 193 -9.09 5.49 -4.31
N ALA A 194 -10.35 5.72 -3.92
CA ALA A 194 -11.01 5.05 -2.81
C ALA A 194 -11.13 3.54 -3.04
N MET A 195 -11.58 3.13 -4.22
CA MET A 195 -11.70 1.72 -4.58
C MET A 195 -10.33 1.04 -4.55
N SER A 196 -9.31 1.68 -5.09
CA SER A 196 -7.94 1.16 -5.11
C SER A 196 -7.34 1.07 -3.71
N PHE A 197 -7.54 2.10 -2.87
CA PHE A 197 -7.11 2.11 -1.48
C PHE A 197 -7.70 0.93 -0.70
N ASN A 198 -9.01 0.73 -0.77
CA ASN A 198 -9.70 -0.36 -0.08
C ASN A 198 -9.22 -1.74 -0.56
N PHE A 199 -9.08 -1.90 -1.89
CA PHE A 199 -8.57 -3.14 -2.47
C PHE A 199 -7.17 -3.49 -1.96
N PHE A 200 -6.23 -2.54 -1.99
CA PHE A 200 -4.87 -2.80 -1.53
C PHE A 200 -4.78 -2.96 0.00
N THR A 201 -5.59 -2.24 0.77
CA THR A 201 -5.65 -2.41 2.23
C THR A 201 -6.06 -3.83 2.60
N SER A 202 -7.11 -4.36 1.97
CA SER A 202 -7.52 -5.75 2.16
C SER A 202 -6.42 -6.76 1.75
N ARG A 203 -5.66 -6.47 0.70
CA ARG A 203 -4.51 -7.31 0.33
C ARG A 203 -3.38 -7.29 1.35
N VAL A 204 -3.09 -6.12 1.95
CA VAL A 204 -2.11 -6.03 3.05
C VAL A 204 -2.56 -6.85 4.25
N GLU A 205 -3.82 -6.75 4.63
CA GLU A 205 -4.40 -7.52 5.75
C GLU A 205 -4.25 -9.03 5.51
N GLN A 206 -4.49 -9.50 4.28
CA GLN A 206 -4.28 -10.90 3.94
C GLN A 206 -2.82 -11.33 4.13
N PHE A 207 -1.84 -10.54 3.67
CA PHE A 207 -0.43 -10.84 3.91
C PHE A 207 -0.06 -10.85 5.39
N VAL A 208 -0.67 -9.98 6.21
CA VAL A 208 -0.45 -9.98 7.66
C VAL A 208 -0.96 -11.27 8.30
N ILE A 209 -2.13 -11.76 7.87
CA ILE A 209 -2.66 -13.05 8.31
C ILE A 209 -1.71 -14.18 7.90
N ASP A 210 -1.30 -14.23 6.63
CA ASP A 210 -0.38 -15.27 6.12
C ASP A 210 0.96 -15.28 6.90
N MET A 211 1.51 -14.10 7.21
CA MET A 211 2.73 -13.99 8.03
C MET A 211 2.51 -14.48 9.47
N ASN A 212 1.34 -14.18 10.08
CA ASN A 212 1.01 -14.65 11.41
C ASN A 212 0.87 -16.17 11.48
N ASP A 213 0.14 -16.75 10.52
CA ASP A 213 -0.11 -18.18 10.48
C ASP A 213 1.21 -18.97 10.36
N VAL A 214 2.06 -18.57 9.40
CA VAL A 214 3.36 -19.23 9.20
C VAL A 214 4.30 -19.00 10.37
N SER A 215 4.28 -17.83 11.01
CA SER A 215 5.06 -17.56 12.23
C SER A 215 4.61 -18.45 13.39
N SER A 216 3.32 -18.61 13.60
CA SER A 216 2.77 -19.46 14.66
C SER A 216 3.13 -20.95 14.44
N GLU A 217 2.97 -21.44 13.20
CA GLU A 217 3.36 -22.80 12.85
C GLU A 217 4.86 -23.06 13.08
N PHE A 218 5.68 -22.06 12.77
CA PHE A 218 7.12 -22.16 13.00
C PHE A 218 7.49 -22.15 14.48
N ILE A 219 6.85 -21.34 15.31
CA ILE A 219 7.04 -21.36 16.77
C ILE A 219 6.66 -22.72 17.35
N ASP A 220 5.53 -23.30 16.91
CA ASP A 220 5.13 -24.65 17.31
C ASP A 220 6.19 -25.71 16.92
N TYR A 221 6.78 -25.59 15.74
CA TYR A 221 7.90 -26.44 15.32
C TYR A 221 9.09 -26.31 16.26
N VAL A 222 9.51 -25.09 16.60
CA VAL A 222 10.65 -24.83 17.50
C VAL A 222 10.38 -25.41 18.90
N LEU A 223 9.16 -25.26 19.42
CA LEU A 223 8.75 -25.82 20.73
C LEU A 223 8.78 -27.34 20.76
N ARG A 224 8.38 -28.01 19.68
CA ARG A 224 8.40 -29.48 19.59
C ARG A 224 9.81 -30.03 19.51
N GLU A 225 10.66 -29.37 18.74
CA GLU A 225 12.06 -29.78 18.56
C GLU A 225 12.92 -29.55 19.82
N GLY A 226 12.60 -28.53 20.63
CA GLY A 226 13.24 -28.28 21.92
C GLY A 226 12.87 -29.29 23.02
N ARG A 227 11.85 -30.15 22.79
CA ARG A 227 11.38 -31.19 23.71
C ARG A 227 11.90 -32.60 23.35
N SER A 228 12.48 -32.77 22.17
CA SER A 228 13.08 -34.02 21.69
C SER A 228 14.59 -34.05 21.92
#